data_8394f00e032536a04324f23ce315f670
#
_entry.id   8394f00e032536a04324f23ce315f670
#
_cell.length_a   1.000
_cell.length_b   1.000
_cell.length_c   1.000
_cell.angle_alpha   90.00
_cell.angle_beta   90.00
_cell.angle_gamma   90.00
#
_symmetry.space_group_name_H-M   'P 1'
#
loop_
_entity.id
_entity.type
_entity.pdbx_description
1 polymer ?
#
loop_
_entity_poly.entity_id
_entity_poly.type
_entity_poly.pdbx_seq_one_letter_code
_entity_poly.pdbx_strand_id
1 'polypeptide(L)'
;MKTSRVTGIGGIFFKARNTTKLGAWYRKHLGLPLEPWGGCAFSXRDEKDPKRKGSTIWSPFPGDTKYFGRGRQAHMVNYRVANLKQV
;
A
#
# COMPACT_ATOMS: atom_id res chain seq x y z
N MET A 1 -17.10 -12.54 21.96
CA MET A 1 -15.87 -12.91 21.38
C MET A 1 -15.15 -11.77 20.67
N LYS A 2 -13.87 -11.72 20.85
CA LYS A 2 -13.11 -10.69 20.26
C LYS A 2 -12.33 -11.19 19.11
N THR A 3 -12.48 -10.57 17.98
CA THR A 3 -11.66 -10.90 16.84
C THR A 3 -11.08 -9.64 16.28
N SER A 4 -9.89 -9.77 15.75
CA SER A 4 -9.33 -8.68 15.02
C SER A 4 -10.07 -8.57 13.73
N ARG A 5 -10.38 -7.37 13.32
CA ARG A 5 -11.06 -7.22 12.04
C ARG A 5 -10.32 -6.23 11.17
N VAL A 6 -10.49 -6.44 9.90
CA VAL A 6 -9.86 -5.58 8.91
C VAL A 6 -10.53 -4.22 8.95
N THR A 7 -9.72 -3.18 9.03
CA THR A 7 -10.24 -1.82 9.06
C THR A 7 -9.96 -1.06 7.78
N GLY A 8 -9.20 -1.62 6.87
CA GLY A 8 -8.96 -0.95 5.62
C GLY A 8 -7.80 -1.57 4.87
N ILE A 9 -7.47 -0.97 3.77
CA ILE A 9 -6.34 -1.41 2.95
C ILE A 9 -5.12 -0.62 3.39
N GLY A 10 -4.11 -1.33 3.89
CA GLY A 10 -2.91 -0.68 4.35
C GLY A 10 -1.91 -0.41 3.26
N GLY A 11 -1.93 -1.20 2.21
CA GLY A 11 -1.00 -0.97 1.13
C GLY A 11 -1.33 -1.77 -0.10
N ILE A 12 -0.99 -1.22 -1.24
CA ILE A 12 -1.09 -1.90 -2.52
C ILE A 12 0.29 -1.85 -3.13
N PHE A 13 0.93 -3.01 -3.16
CA PHE A 13 2.30 -3.14 -3.65
C PHE A 13 2.28 -3.98 -4.91
N PHE A 14 3.16 -3.65 -5.83
CA PHE A 14 3.20 -4.42 -7.06
C PHE A 14 4.56 -4.29 -7.71
N LYS A 15 4.92 -5.31 -8.47
CA LYS A 15 6.21 -5.32 -9.14
C LYS A 15 6.13 -4.54 -10.43
N ALA A 16 7.22 -3.86 -10.75
CA ALA A 16 7.31 -3.12 -11.99
C ALA A 16 8.72 -3.26 -12.52
N ARG A 17 8.84 -3.36 -13.83
CA ARG A 17 10.15 -3.51 -14.43
C ARG A 17 11.00 -2.26 -14.22
N ASN A 18 10.39 -1.10 -14.35
CA ASN A 18 11.10 0.16 -14.16
C ASN A 18 10.25 1.05 -13.27
N THR A 19 10.53 1.02 -11.97
CA THR A 19 9.68 1.72 -11.02
C THR A 19 9.76 3.22 -11.20
N THR A 20 10.91 3.74 -11.57
CA THR A 20 11.05 5.19 -11.75
C THR A 20 10.20 5.66 -12.92
N LYS A 21 10.25 4.94 -14.02
CA LYS A 21 9.50 5.32 -15.19
C LYS A 21 8.00 5.19 -14.95
N LEU A 22 7.60 4.12 -14.27
CA LEU A 22 6.19 3.94 -13.97
C LEU A 22 5.68 5.04 -13.04
N GLY A 23 6.46 5.37 -12.02
CA GLY A 23 6.06 6.42 -11.11
C GLY A 23 5.93 7.76 -11.81
N ALA A 24 6.86 8.05 -12.71
CA ALA A 24 6.80 9.29 -13.45
C ALA A 24 5.52 9.37 -14.29
N TRP A 25 5.11 8.26 -14.86
CA TRP A 25 3.89 8.22 -15.65
C TRP A 25 2.68 8.55 -14.79
N TYR A 26 2.60 7.94 -13.61
CA TYR A 26 1.46 8.18 -12.73
C TYR A 26 1.45 9.60 -12.19
N ARG A 27 2.64 10.14 -11.89
CA ARG A 27 2.69 11.51 -11.44
C ARG A 27 2.22 12.47 -12.53
N LYS A 28 2.68 12.23 -13.74
CA LYS A 28 2.35 13.14 -14.84
C LYS A 28 0.88 13.07 -15.22
N HIS A 29 0.33 11.87 -15.30
CA HIS A 29 -1.01 11.72 -15.84
C HIS A 29 -2.11 11.67 -14.80
N LEU A 30 -1.80 11.23 -13.60
CA LEU A 30 -2.81 11.10 -12.56
C LEU A 30 -2.51 11.91 -11.31
N GLY A 31 -1.43 12.65 -11.31
CA GLY A 31 -1.13 13.52 -10.20
C GLY A 31 -0.78 12.83 -8.90
N LEU A 32 -0.25 11.61 -8.96
CA LEU A 32 0.13 10.91 -7.76
C LEU A 32 1.22 11.68 -7.01
N PRO A 33 1.06 11.92 -5.71
CA PRO A 33 2.04 12.69 -4.94
C PRO A 33 3.19 11.80 -4.47
N LEU A 34 4.06 11.42 -5.39
CA LEU A 34 5.13 10.50 -5.08
C LEU A 34 6.15 11.11 -4.13
N GLU A 35 6.59 10.29 -3.19
CA GLU A 35 7.66 10.66 -2.29
C GLU A 35 9.00 10.23 -2.87
N PRO A 36 10.11 10.71 -2.30
CA PRO A 36 11.41 10.33 -2.82
C PRO A 36 11.68 8.83 -2.84
N TRP A 37 11.01 8.06 -2.00
CA TRP A 37 11.22 6.61 -1.98
C TRP A 37 10.42 5.89 -3.06
N GLY A 38 9.68 6.61 -3.89
CA GLY A 38 9.08 6.02 -5.07
C GLY A 38 7.61 5.69 -4.98
N GLY A 39 7.02 5.79 -3.81
CA GLY A 39 5.60 5.54 -3.64
C GLY A 39 4.94 6.72 -2.97
N CYS A 40 3.74 6.50 -2.46
CA CYS A 40 3.04 7.56 -1.74
C CYS A 40 2.05 6.95 -0.77
N ALA A 41 1.54 7.80 0.11
CA ALA A 41 0.55 7.38 1.09
C ALA A 41 -0.69 8.23 0.92
N PHE A 42 -1.83 7.57 0.86
CA PHE A 42 -3.12 8.24 0.84
C PHE A 42 -3.69 8.18 2.24
N SER A 43 -4.03 9.34 2.76
CA SER A 43 -4.54 9.39 4.14
C SER A 43 -6.02 9.25 4.18
N UNK A 44 -6.47 8.61 5.14
CA UNK A 44 -7.73 8.46 5.22
C UNK A 44 -8.08 8.65 6.57
N ARG A 45 -9.28 8.89 6.79
CA ARG A 45 -9.84 8.93 8.13
C ARG A 45 -10.94 7.92 8.22
N ASP A 46 -11.12 7.37 9.39
CA ASP A 46 -12.20 6.41 9.63
C ASP A 46 -13.52 7.13 9.47
N GLU A 47 -14.40 6.56 8.70
CA GLU A 47 -15.69 7.16 8.46
C GLU A 47 -16.53 7.27 9.74
N LYS A 48 -16.39 6.28 10.60
CA LYS A 48 -17.18 6.26 11.85
C LYS A 48 -16.50 6.99 12.99
N ASP A 49 -15.20 7.19 12.89
CA ASP A 49 -14.46 7.89 13.91
C ASP A 49 -13.39 8.74 13.24
N PRO A 50 -13.71 9.96 12.85
CA PRO A 50 -12.76 10.76 12.07
C PRO A 50 -11.47 11.10 12.80
N LYS A 51 -11.41 10.87 14.09
CA LYS A 51 -10.16 11.08 14.81
C LYS A 51 -9.16 9.99 14.54
N ARG A 52 -9.60 8.85 14.06
CA ARG A 52 -8.71 7.75 13.74
C ARG A 52 -8.21 7.90 12.33
N LYS A 53 -6.93 8.15 12.23
CA LYS A 53 -6.31 8.34 10.94
C LYS A 53 -5.74 7.03 10.43
N GLY A 54 -5.73 6.89 9.14
CA GLY A 54 -5.10 5.75 8.51
C GLY A 54 -4.50 6.16 7.22
N SER A 55 -3.77 5.24 6.60
CA SER A 55 -3.21 5.53 5.31
C SER A 55 -3.15 4.26 4.48
N THR A 56 -3.14 4.43 3.18
CA THR A 56 -2.93 3.35 2.23
C THR A 56 -1.69 3.68 1.44
N ILE A 57 -0.72 2.79 1.49
CA ILE A 57 0.55 2.99 0.81
C ILE A 57 0.44 2.43 -0.59
N TRP A 58 0.82 3.23 -1.57
CA TRP A 58 0.90 2.80 -2.95
C TRP A 58 2.38 2.72 -3.30
N SER A 59 2.84 1.56 -3.70
CA SER A 59 4.27 1.44 -3.93
C SER A 59 4.61 0.40 -4.98
N PRO A 60 5.26 0.80 -6.04
CA PRO A 60 5.83 -0.18 -6.97
C PRO A 60 7.16 -0.68 -6.41
N PHE A 61 7.44 -1.95 -6.65
CA PHE A 61 8.67 -2.59 -6.24
C PHE A 61 9.41 -3.07 -7.48
N PRO A 62 10.73 -3.15 -7.42
CA PRO A 62 11.49 -3.70 -8.55
C PRO A 62 11.01 -5.11 -8.88
N GLY A 63 11.08 -5.45 -10.16
CA GLY A 63 10.60 -6.75 -10.58
C GLY A 63 11.33 -7.92 -9.93
N ASP A 64 12.56 -7.70 -9.49
CA ASP A 64 13.33 -8.77 -8.87
C ASP A 64 13.28 -8.70 -7.34
N THR A 65 12.35 -7.95 -6.78
CA THR A 65 12.26 -7.86 -5.32
C THR A 65 11.93 -9.23 -4.73
N LYS A 66 12.44 -9.46 -3.54
CA LYS A 66 12.13 -10.68 -2.81
C LYS A 66 11.13 -10.44 -1.70
N TYR A 67 10.64 -9.23 -1.60
CA TYR A 67 9.72 -8.88 -0.54
C TYR A 67 8.41 -9.65 -0.62
N PHE A 68 8.01 -10.04 -1.83
CA PHE A 68 6.75 -10.76 -2.01
C PHE A 68 6.88 -12.25 -1.73
N GLY A 69 8.05 -12.69 -1.29
CA GLY A 69 8.26 -14.08 -1.02
C GLY A 69 8.58 -14.86 -2.28
N ARG A 70 8.46 -16.16 -2.16
CA ARG A 70 8.72 -17.02 -3.30
C ARG A 70 7.52 -17.03 -4.22
N GLY A 71 7.71 -17.47 -5.42
CA GLY A 71 6.62 -17.56 -6.36
C GLY A 71 6.62 -16.39 -7.30
N ARG A 72 5.56 -16.31 -8.05
CA ARG A 72 5.50 -15.36 -9.15
C ARG A 72 4.48 -14.26 -8.96
N GLN A 73 3.96 -14.13 -7.78
CA GLN A 73 2.96 -13.11 -7.58
C GLN A 73 3.57 -11.74 -7.80
N ALA A 74 2.83 -10.90 -8.53
CA ALA A 74 3.28 -9.57 -8.86
C ALA A 74 2.60 -8.50 -8.04
N HIS A 75 1.69 -8.88 -7.16
CA HIS A 75 0.92 -7.94 -6.36
C HIS A 75 0.86 -8.40 -4.93
N MET A 76 0.72 -7.45 -4.04
CA MET A 76 0.50 -7.74 -2.65
C MET A 76 -0.43 -6.67 -2.10
N VAL A 77 -1.50 -7.12 -1.46
CA VAL A 77 -2.42 -6.21 -0.79
C VAL A 77 -2.26 -6.40 0.69
N ASN A 78 -2.00 -5.31 1.40
CA ASN A 78 -1.84 -5.35 2.84
C ASN A 78 -3.10 -4.83 3.50
N TYR A 79 -3.58 -5.55 4.49
CA TYR A 79 -4.79 -5.16 5.20
C TYR A 79 -4.43 -4.58 6.55
N ARG A 80 -5.11 -3.50 6.91
CA ARG A 80 -4.96 -2.91 8.22
C ARG A 80 -5.94 -3.58 9.15
N VAL A 81 -5.49 -4.00 10.31
CA VAL A 81 -6.36 -4.69 11.26
C VAL A 81 -6.39 -3.93 12.57
N ALA A 82 -7.49 -4.11 13.31
CA ALA A 82 -7.67 -3.39 14.55
C ALA A 82 -6.71 -3.87 15.63
N ASN A 83 -6.43 -5.16 15.67
CA ASN A 83 -5.56 -5.70 16.70
C ASN A 83 -4.76 -6.86 16.14
N LEU A 84 -3.52 -6.57 15.77
CA LEU A 84 -2.70 -7.55 15.12
C LEU A 84 -2.43 -8.76 15.99
N LYS A 85 -2.40 -8.59 17.28
CA LYS A 85 -2.11 -9.71 18.16
C LYS A 85 -3.19 -10.76 18.12
N GLN A 86 -4.37 -10.45 17.63
CA GLN A 86 -5.45 -11.40 17.59
C GLN A 86 -5.63 -12.06 16.24
N VAL A 87 -4.75 -11.79 15.33
CA VAL A 87 -4.84 -12.35 13.98
C VAL A 87 -4.16 -13.70 13.89
#